data_d6e6065dcb46171421795b356a0906aa
#
_entry.id   d6e6065dcb46171421795b356a0906aa
#
_cell.length_a   1.000
_cell.length_b   1.000
_cell.length_c   1.000
_cell.angle_alpha   90.00
_cell.angle_beta   90.00
_cell.angle_gamma   90.00
#
_symmetry.space_group_name_H-M   'P 1'
#
loop_
_entity.id
_entity.type
_entity.pdbx_description
1 polymer ?
#
loop_
_entity_poly.entity_id
_entity_poly.type
_entity_poly.pdbx_seq_one_letter_code
_entity_poly.pdbx_strand_id
1 'polypeptide(L)'
;MLKRALCVMAGLCLTSTAFAESITYVLDPLHTYPSIEFPHFGISVWRGKFDKTSGTVVIDRAAKTGSVDITVQADSVDFGLDAMDEKAKSDDFFDAAKYPTVKYKGKIQFVGDEPKSIVGDITVHGVTKPLTLDILSSKCIEHPFYKKEVCGADAQGALNWAEFGMKMSSFGAGDAGKTLLRIQVEGSRKES
;
A
#
# COMPACT_ATOMS: atom_id res chain seq x y z
N MET A 1 39.08 24.01 64.84
CA MET A 1 37.73 24.09 64.22
C MET A 1 37.93 23.82 62.73
N LEU A 2 37.62 22.62 62.29
CA LEU A 2 37.90 22.17 60.91
C LEU A 2 36.57 22.19 60.12
N LYS A 3 36.39 23.13 59.20
CA LYS A 3 35.23 23.25 58.34
C LYS A 3 35.34 22.21 57.17
N ARG A 4 34.47 21.18 57.17
CA ARG A 4 34.33 20.26 56.06
C ARG A 4 33.47 20.93 54.97
N ALA A 5 34.02 21.14 53.80
CA ALA A 5 33.29 21.55 52.62
C ALA A 5 32.70 20.33 51.96
N LEU A 6 31.37 20.29 51.81
CA LEU A 6 30.62 19.25 51.13
C LEU A 6 30.48 19.64 49.66
N CYS A 7 31.26 19.01 48.75
CA CYS A 7 31.07 19.15 47.31
C CYS A 7 29.87 18.29 46.84
N VAL A 8 28.78 18.94 46.49
CA VAL A 8 27.65 18.27 45.82
C VAL A 8 27.97 18.22 44.31
N MET A 9 28.35 17.06 43.81
CA MET A 9 28.43 16.80 42.38
C MET A 9 27.02 16.60 41.83
N ALA A 10 26.49 17.60 41.11
CA ALA A 10 25.26 17.47 40.34
C ALA A 10 25.61 16.67 39.05
N GLY A 11 25.23 15.39 39.01
CA GLY A 11 25.34 14.56 37.82
C GLY A 11 24.33 15.00 36.77
N LEU A 12 24.82 15.57 35.68
CA LEU A 12 24.00 15.85 34.50
C LEU A 12 23.67 14.52 33.79
N CYS A 13 22.46 13.99 33.99
CA CYS A 13 21.95 12.89 33.17
C CYS A 13 21.68 13.42 31.75
N LEU A 14 22.61 13.17 30.83
CA LEU A 14 22.37 13.34 29.40
C LEU A 14 21.42 12.22 28.94
N THR A 15 20.14 12.53 28.86
CA THR A 15 19.17 11.67 28.18
C THR A 15 19.46 11.75 26.68
N SER A 16 20.15 10.75 26.15
CA SER A 16 20.25 10.55 24.70
C SER A 16 18.85 10.23 24.17
N THR A 17 18.23 11.17 23.47
CA THR A 17 17.05 10.90 22.66
C THR A 17 17.52 10.02 21.50
N ALA A 18 17.27 8.71 21.61
CA ALA A 18 17.41 7.84 20.46
C ALA A 18 16.37 8.30 19.43
N PHE A 19 16.83 8.94 18.37
CA PHE A 19 15.97 9.18 17.20
C PHE A 19 15.65 7.81 16.60
N ALA A 20 14.39 7.45 16.61
CA ALA A 20 13.91 6.27 15.93
C ALA A 20 14.20 6.42 14.43
N GLU A 21 14.91 5.45 13.86
CA GLU A 21 15.27 5.47 12.45
C GLU A 21 14.10 4.96 11.62
N SER A 22 13.60 5.81 10.71
CA SER A 22 12.62 5.41 9.72
C SER A 22 13.25 4.45 8.71
N ILE A 23 12.67 3.28 8.56
CA ILE A 23 13.12 2.26 7.61
C ILE A 23 12.30 2.37 6.33
N THR A 24 12.99 2.45 5.20
CA THR A 24 12.37 2.43 3.87
C THR A 24 12.43 1.02 3.30
N TYR A 25 11.29 0.52 2.85
CA TYR A 25 11.16 -0.72 2.09
C TYR A 25 10.82 -0.37 0.64
N VAL A 26 11.53 -0.97 -0.30
CA VAL A 26 11.22 -0.89 -1.73
C VAL A 26 10.41 -2.12 -2.10
N LEU A 27 9.29 -1.91 -2.79
CA LEU A 27 8.43 -3.01 -3.20
C LEU A 27 9.17 -3.98 -4.12
N ASP A 28 8.92 -5.27 -3.89
CA ASP A 28 9.35 -6.35 -4.79
C ASP A 28 8.27 -6.55 -5.87
N PRO A 29 8.56 -6.21 -7.14
CA PRO A 29 7.58 -6.31 -8.21
C PRO A 29 7.20 -7.76 -8.54
N LEU A 30 8.02 -8.74 -8.14
CA LEU A 30 7.74 -10.17 -8.37
C LEU A 30 6.78 -10.76 -7.32
N HIS A 31 6.59 -10.06 -6.19
CA HIS A 31 5.75 -10.52 -5.08
C HIS A 31 4.70 -9.49 -4.67
N THR A 32 4.42 -8.50 -5.54
CA THR A 32 3.45 -7.43 -5.25
C THR A 32 2.39 -7.37 -6.34
N TYR A 33 1.17 -7.80 -6.01
CA TYR A 33 0.06 -7.91 -6.94
C TYR A 33 -1.22 -7.31 -6.36
N PRO A 34 -1.49 -6.02 -6.60
CA PRO A 34 -2.82 -5.48 -6.36
C PRO A 34 -3.84 -6.18 -7.26
N SER A 35 -4.96 -6.61 -6.67
CA SER A 35 -6.02 -7.33 -7.37
C SER A 35 -7.35 -6.63 -7.17
N ILE A 36 -8.22 -6.75 -8.16
CA ILE A 36 -9.57 -6.22 -8.17
C ILE A 36 -10.59 -7.34 -8.33
N GLU A 37 -11.69 -7.25 -7.59
CA GLU A 37 -12.79 -8.21 -7.66
C GLU A 37 -14.10 -7.44 -7.83
N PHE A 38 -14.89 -7.77 -8.83
CA PHE A 38 -16.21 -7.16 -9.05
C PHE A 38 -17.26 -8.16 -9.55
N PRO A 39 -18.54 -7.95 -9.23
CA PRO A 39 -19.59 -8.83 -9.66
C PRO A 39 -19.79 -8.75 -11.18
N HIS A 40 -19.97 -9.92 -11.81
CA HIS A 40 -20.32 -10.03 -13.22
C HIS A 40 -21.77 -10.50 -13.34
N PHE A 41 -22.68 -9.59 -13.70
CA PHE A 41 -24.13 -9.78 -13.78
C PHE A 41 -24.79 -10.39 -12.53
N GLY A 42 -24.12 -10.35 -11.37
CA GLY A 42 -24.59 -10.99 -10.14
C GLY A 42 -24.50 -12.53 -10.12
N ILE A 43 -23.94 -13.15 -11.15
CA ILE A 43 -23.83 -14.63 -11.26
C ILE A 43 -22.44 -15.16 -10.93
N SER A 44 -21.41 -14.32 -11.01
CA SER A 44 -20.03 -14.66 -10.66
C SER A 44 -19.25 -13.45 -10.23
N VAL A 45 -18.00 -13.65 -9.81
CA VAL A 45 -17.04 -12.58 -9.49
C VAL A 45 -15.88 -12.67 -10.46
N TRP A 46 -15.63 -11.58 -11.18
CA TRP A 46 -14.44 -11.43 -11.99
C TRP A 46 -13.30 -10.93 -11.13
N ARG A 47 -12.11 -11.48 -11.40
CA ARG A 47 -10.88 -11.14 -10.69
C ARG A 47 -9.79 -10.85 -11.69
N GLY A 48 -9.19 -9.68 -11.54
CA GLY A 48 -7.99 -9.30 -12.26
C GLY A 48 -6.93 -8.83 -11.29
N LYS A 49 -5.68 -8.94 -11.66
CA LYS A 49 -4.54 -8.41 -10.92
C LYS A 49 -3.73 -7.47 -11.80
N PHE A 50 -2.85 -6.71 -11.18
CA PHE A 50 -1.89 -5.88 -11.89
C PHE A 50 -0.50 -6.45 -11.72
N ASP A 51 0.18 -6.73 -12.83
CA ASP A 51 1.49 -7.39 -12.85
C ASP A 51 2.67 -6.43 -12.67
N LYS A 52 2.44 -5.11 -12.80
CA LYS A 52 3.49 -4.11 -12.70
C LYS A 52 3.17 -3.08 -11.63
N THR A 53 3.73 -3.29 -10.45
CA THR A 53 3.59 -2.40 -9.30
C THR A 53 4.96 -1.99 -8.78
N SER A 54 5.10 -0.74 -8.38
CA SER A 54 6.31 -0.19 -7.78
C SER A 54 5.97 0.79 -6.66
N GLY A 55 6.94 1.07 -5.81
CA GLY A 55 6.75 2.05 -4.76
C GLY A 55 7.61 1.80 -3.53
N THR A 56 7.29 2.54 -2.48
CA THR A 56 7.99 2.46 -1.20
C THR A 56 7.02 2.48 -0.04
N VAL A 57 7.43 1.81 1.03
CA VAL A 57 6.80 1.88 2.35
C VAL A 57 7.86 2.39 3.33
N VAL A 58 7.54 3.43 4.08
CA VAL A 58 8.41 3.94 5.15
C VAL A 58 7.76 3.66 6.49
N ILE A 59 8.49 3.06 7.41
CA ILE A 59 8.00 2.70 8.75
C ILE A 59 8.98 3.17 9.81
N ASP A 60 8.47 3.91 10.79
CA ASP A 60 9.11 4.16 12.06
C ASP A 60 8.37 3.36 13.13
N ARG A 61 8.98 2.24 13.54
CA ARG A 61 8.36 1.33 14.52
C ARG A 61 8.28 1.94 15.92
N ALA A 62 9.26 2.75 16.30
CA ALA A 62 9.29 3.36 17.62
C ALA A 62 8.29 4.51 17.74
N ALA A 63 8.18 5.33 16.69
CA ALA A 63 7.17 6.38 16.61
C ALA A 63 5.78 5.85 16.26
N LYS A 64 5.63 4.57 15.85
CA LYS A 64 4.37 3.96 15.37
C LYS A 64 3.75 4.77 14.25
N THR A 65 4.57 5.16 13.28
CA THR A 65 4.15 5.90 12.10
C THR A 65 4.66 5.21 10.84
N GLY A 66 3.98 5.46 9.74
CA GLY A 66 4.44 4.99 8.44
C GLY A 66 3.68 5.65 7.30
N SER A 67 4.21 5.46 6.11
CA SER A 67 3.60 5.97 4.88
C SER A 67 3.86 5.04 3.72
N VAL A 68 2.99 5.10 2.73
CA VAL A 68 3.11 4.38 1.46
C VAL A 68 3.06 5.36 0.30
N ASP A 69 3.84 5.09 -0.75
CA ASP A 69 3.78 5.76 -2.05
C ASP A 69 3.89 4.70 -3.14
N ILE A 70 2.76 4.36 -3.75
CA ILE A 70 2.60 3.21 -4.64
C ILE A 70 2.15 3.67 -6.01
N THR A 71 2.74 3.08 -7.04
CA THR A 71 2.37 3.27 -8.44
C THR A 71 2.14 1.92 -9.09
N VAL A 72 0.96 1.77 -9.70
CA VAL A 72 0.56 0.58 -10.47
C VAL A 72 0.43 0.99 -11.93
N GLN A 73 0.99 0.20 -12.85
CA GLN A 73 0.82 0.43 -14.28
C GLN A 73 -0.57 -0.05 -14.71
N ALA A 74 -1.40 0.84 -15.26
CA ALA A 74 -2.77 0.52 -15.63
C ALA A 74 -2.86 -0.49 -16.79
N ASP A 75 -1.85 -0.50 -17.67
CA ASP A 75 -1.73 -1.43 -18.79
C ASP A 75 -1.32 -2.85 -18.39
N SER A 76 -0.95 -3.06 -17.12
CA SER A 76 -0.54 -4.35 -16.60
C SER A 76 -1.69 -5.17 -16.00
N VAL A 77 -2.92 -4.75 -16.20
CA VAL A 77 -4.09 -5.50 -15.74
C VAL A 77 -4.20 -6.81 -16.50
N ASP A 78 -4.40 -7.91 -15.77
CA ASP A 78 -4.50 -9.28 -16.25
C ASP A 78 -5.69 -9.99 -15.56
N PHE A 79 -6.66 -10.39 -16.38
CA PHE A 79 -7.81 -11.21 -15.98
C PHE A 79 -7.65 -12.68 -16.39
N GLY A 80 -6.53 -13.03 -17.03
CA GLY A 80 -6.30 -14.35 -17.62
C GLY A 80 -7.06 -14.57 -18.94
N LEU A 81 -7.54 -13.49 -19.56
CA LEU A 81 -8.23 -13.52 -20.84
C LEU A 81 -7.91 -12.23 -21.62
N ASP A 82 -7.16 -12.34 -22.72
CA ASP A 82 -6.68 -11.21 -23.52
C ASP A 82 -7.78 -10.23 -23.91
N ALA A 83 -8.95 -10.73 -24.33
CA ALA A 83 -10.08 -9.88 -24.73
C ALA A 83 -10.61 -9.03 -23.56
N MET A 84 -10.49 -9.53 -22.34
CA MET A 84 -10.88 -8.81 -21.14
C MET A 84 -9.82 -7.80 -20.72
N ASP A 85 -8.56 -8.15 -20.87
CA ASP A 85 -7.43 -7.26 -20.58
C ASP A 85 -7.45 -6.05 -21.51
N GLU A 86 -7.67 -6.27 -22.81
CA GLU A 86 -7.81 -5.19 -23.80
C GLU A 86 -9.03 -4.30 -23.50
N LYS A 87 -10.17 -4.91 -23.09
CA LYS A 87 -11.34 -4.13 -22.67
C LYS A 87 -11.06 -3.29 -21.42
N ALA A 88 -10.35 -3.87 -20.46
CA ALA A 88 -9.99 -3.15 -19.23
C ALA A 88 -9.04 -1.96 -19.50
N LYS A 89 -8.13 -2.10 -20.46
CA LYS A 89 -7.19 -1.02 -20.87
C LYS A 89 -7.85 0.08 -21.69
N SER A 90 -9.03 -0.18 -22.30
CA SER A 90 -9.71 0.75 -23.20
C SER A 90 -10.22 2.01 -22.48
N ASP A 91 -10.68 2.99 -23.29
CA ASP A 91 -11.24 4.27 -22.84
C ASP A 91 -12.57 4.16 -22.10
N ASP A 92 -13.24 3.01 -22.19
CA ASP A 92 -14.42 2.70 -21.38
C ASP A 92 -14.09 2.40 -19.92
N PHE A 93 -12.82 1.98 -19.62
CA PHE A 93 -12.44 1.57 -18.28
C PHE A 93 -11.20 2.32 -17.77
N PHE A 94 -9.99 1.71 -17.79
CA PHE A 94 -8.80 2.40 -17.26
C PHE A 94 -8.26 3.51 -18.18
N ASP A 95 -8.59 3.50 -19.48
CA ASP A 95 -8.01 4.41 -20.48
C ASP A 95 -6.49 4.51 -20.31
N ALA A 96 -5.84 3.32 -20.32
CA ALA A 96 -4.43 3.18 -19.95
C ALA A 96 -3.49 3.98 -20.85
N ALA A 97 -3.91 4.28 -22.08
CA ALA A 97 -3.17 5.14 -23.00
C ALA A 97 -3.08 6.60 -22.51
N LYS A 98 -4.16 7.11 -21.90
CA LYS A 98 -4.24 8.47 -21.39
C LYS A 98 -3.85 8.56 -19.92
N TYR A 99 -4.21 7.55 -19.12
CA TYR A 99 -3.95 7.46 -17.71
C TYR A 99 -3.12 6.21 -17.39
N PRO A 100 -1.82 6.23 -17.70
CA PRO A 100 -0.97 5.02 -17.64
C PRO A 100 -0.75 4.48 -16.23
N THR A 101 -1.09 5.24 -15.19
CA THR A 101 -0.81 4.84 -13.81
C THR A 101 -2.00 5.05 -12.87
N VAL A 102 -2.16 4.09 -11.96
CA VAL A 102 -2.92 4.26 -10.72
C VAL A 102 -1.92 4.57 -9.60
N LYS A 103 -2.22 5.57 -8.76
CA LYS A 103 -1.35 5.96 -7.64
C LYS A 103 -2.09 5.89 -6.32
N TYR A 104 -1.42 5.42 -5.29
CA TYR A 104 -1.94 5.44 -3.92
C TYR A 104 -0.89 5.98 -2.96
N LYS A 105 -1.27 7.00 -2.18
CA LYS A 105 -0.43 7.58 -1.13
C LYS A 105 -1.20 7.61 0.17
N GLY A 106 -0.61 7.11 1.26
CA GLY A 106 -1.32 7.03 2.52
C GLY A 106 -0.40 6.99 3.74
N LYS A 107 -1.04 7.11 4.90
CA LYS A 107 -0.43 7.00 6.22
C LYS A 107 -0.87 5.69 6.87
N ILE A 108 0.08 4.94 7.39
CA ILE A 108 -0.18 3.71 8.14
C ILE A 108 -0.66 4.10 9.54
N GLN A 109 -1.78 3.52 9.96
CA GLN A 109 -2.35 3.66 11.28
C GLN A 109 -2.00 2.43 12.11
N PHE A 110 -1.50 2.65 13.33
CA PHE A 110 -1.12 1.59 14.25
C PHE A 110 -2.12 1.48 15.40
N VAL A 111 -2.34 0.26 15.88
CA VAL A 111 -3.04 -0.05 17.13
C VAL A 111 -2.07 -0.86 17.99
N GLY A 112 -1.58 -0.27 19.07
CA GLY A 112 -0.43 -0.84 19.78
C GLY A 112 0.81 -0.83 18.89
N ASP A 113 1.41 -1.99 18.67
CA ASP A 113 2.60 -2.15 17.82
C ASP A 113 2.26 -2.67 16.41
N GLU A 114 0.98 -2.91 16.14
CA GLU A 114 0.51 -3.53 14.91
C GLU A 114 -0.02 -2.49 13.93
N PRO A 115 0.43 -2.49 12.65
CA PRO A 115 -0.20 -1.72 11.60
C PRO A 115 -1.59 -2.32 11.30
N LYS A 116 -2.65 -1.47 11.27
CA LYS A 116 -4.04 -1.93 11.12
C LYS A 116 -4.72 -1.40 9.88
N SER A 117 -4.38 -0.21 9.44
CA SER A 117 -4.96 0.34 8.22
C SER A 117 -4.02 1.34 7.56
N ILE A 118 -4.31 1.67 6.31
CA ILE A 118 -3.66 2.74 5.59
C ILE A 118 -4.76 3.71 5.18
N VAL A 119 -4.68 4.96 5.64
CA VAL A 119 -5.59 6.04 5.27
C VAL A 119 -4.88 6.93 4.28
N GLY A 120 -5.46 7.09 3.10
CA GLY A 120 -4.80 7.84 2.03
C GLY A 120 -5.72 8.18 0.88
N ASP A 121 -5.10 8.57 -0.22
CA ASP A 121 -5.76 8.95 -1.46
C ASP A 121 -5.32 8.04 -2.60
N ILE A 122 -6.30 7.61 -3.40
CA ILE A 122 -6.08 6.89 -4.65
C ILE A 122 -6.38 7.81 -5.83
N THR A 123 -5.49 7.81 -6.82
CA THR A 123 -5.69 8.49 -8.09
C THR A 123 -5.85 7.46 -9.19
N VAL A 124 -7.02 7.44 -9.82
CA VAL A 124 -7.36 6.55 -10.93
C VAL A 124 -8.02 7.39 -12.02
N HIS A 125 -7.71 7.14 -13.28
CA HIS A 125 -8.33 7.82 -14.42
C HIS A 125 -8.26 9.36 -14.29
N GLY A 126 -7.19 9.89 -13.67
CA GLY A 126 -6.98 11.30 -13.39
C GLY A 126 -7.78 11.88 -12.24
N VAL A 127 -8.65 11.10 -11.58
CA VAL A 127 -9.47 11.52 -10.43
C VAL A 127 -8.85 11.00 -9.14
N THR A 128 -8.73 11.87 -8.14
CA THR A 128 -8.22 11.52 -6.81
C THR A 128 -9.36 11.46 -5.79
N LYS A 129 -9.40 10.37 -5.02
CA LYS A 129 -10.40 10.16 -3.95
C LYS A 129 -9.78 9.52 -2.72
N PRO A 130 -10.35 9.74 -1.52
CA PRO A 130 -9.91 9.06 -0.32
C PRO A 130 -10.18 7.55 -0.41
N LEU A 131 -9.22 6.77 0.07
CA LEU A 131 -9.33 5.31 0.20
C LEU A 131 -8.67 4.87 1.48
N THR A 132 -9.37 4.07 2.27
CA THR A 132 -8.79 3.35 3.40
C THR A 132 -8.61 1.89 3.01
N LEU A 133 -7.42 1.34 3.30
CA LEU A 133 -7.12 -0.07 3.18
C LEU A 133 -6.97 -0.66 4.59
N ASP A 134 -7.69 -1.74 4.89
CA ASP A 134 -7.52 -2.51 6.12
C ASP A 134 -6.37 -3.49 5.93
N ILE A 135 -5.41 -3.51 6.85
CA ILE A 135 -4.30 -4.47 6.86
C ILE A 135 -4.79 -5.72 7.59
N LEU A 136 -4.91 -6.83 6.86
CA LEU A 136 -5.39 -8.11 7.38
C LEU A 136 -4.28 -8.87 8.10
N SER A 137 -3.07 -8.80 7.54
CA SER A 137 -1.87 -9.40 8.11
C SER A 137 -0.64 -8.62 7.68
N SER A 138 0.39 -8.64 8.51
CA SER A 138 1.72 -8.13 8.16
C SER A 138 2.79 -8.88 8.94
N LYS A 139 3.94 -9.09 8.30
CA LYS A 139 5.09 -9.75 8.91
C LYS A 139 6.38 -9.31 8.26
N CYS A 140 7.42 -9.16 9.07
CA CYS A 140 8.79 -8.96 8.61
C CYS A 140 9.66 -10.13 9.05
N ILE A 141 10.59 -10.55 8.20
CA ILE A 141 11.56 -11.61 8.46
C ILE A 141 12.92 -11.24 7.87
N GLU A 142 13.99 -11.79 8.42
CA GLU A 142 15.24 -11.88 7.66
C GLU A 142 15.07 -12.95 6.57
N HIS A 143 15.10 -12.50 5.30
CA HIS A 143 14.82 -13.41 4.18
C HIS A 143 15.96 -14.42 4.01
N PRO A 144 15.66 -15.73 3.94
CA PRO A 144 16.68 -16.77 3.98
C PRO A 144 17.68 -16.74 2.80
N PHE A 145 17.23 -16.24 1.64
CA PHE A 145 18.06 -16.14 0.44
C PHE A 145 18.71 -14.75 0.29
N TYR A 146 17.98 -13.68 0.55
CA TYR A 146 18.46 -12.30 0.34
C TYR A 146 19.30 -11.77 1.50
N LYS A 147 19.27 -12.44 2.67
CA LYS A 147 20.00 -12.05 3.89
C LYS A 147 19.76 -10.60 4.31
N LYS A 148 18.56 -10.10 4.07
CA LYS A 148 18.08 -8.78 4.47
C LYS A 148 16.64 -8.86 4.95
N GLU A 149 16.20 -7.85 5.68
CA GLU A 149 14.82 -7.78 6.14
C GLU A 149 13.87 -7.58 4.95
N VAL A 150 12.86 -8.46 4.86
CA VAL A 150 11.74 -8.38 3.94
C VAL A 150 10.47 -8.34 4.76
N CYS A 151 9.59 -7.40 4.44
CA CYS A 151 8.27 -7.29 5.04
C CYS A 151 7.21 -7.55 3.99
N GLY A 152 6.17 -8.29 4.37
CA GLY A 152 4.99 -8.54 3.56
C GLY A 152 3.72 -8.16 4.32
N ALA A 153 2.67 -7.87 3.56
CA ALA A 153 1.34 -7.61 4.10
C ALA A 153 0.25 -8.02 3.11
N ASP A 154 -0.90 -8.42 3.66
CA ASP A 154 -2.16 -8.50 2.95
C ASP A 154 -3.07 -7.36 3.41
N ALA A 155 -3.67 -6.65 2.46
CA ALA A 155 -4.61 -5.58 2.75
C ALA A 155 -5.85 -5.68 1.85
N GLN A 156 -6.93 -5.05 2.27
CA GLN A 156 -8.16 -4.98 1.51
C GLN A 156 -8.80 -3.59 1.59
N GLY A 157 -9.61 -3.29 0.58
CA GLY A 157 -10.43 -2.08 0.55
C GLY A 157 -11.56 -2.23 -0.43
N ALA A 158 -12.35 -1.19 -0.58
CA ALA A 158 -13.40 -1.14 -1.59
C ALA A 158 -13.49 0.27 -2.18
N LEU A 159 -13.81 0.33 -3.46
CA LEU A 159 -14.09 1.58 -4.15
C LEU A 159 -15.21 1.40 -5.15
N ASN A 160 -15.69 2.51 -5.69
CA ASN A 160 -16.65 2.53 -6.77
C ASN A 160 -16.02 3.17 -8.01
N TRP A 161 -15.74 2.36 -9.04
CA TRP A 161 -15.11 2.85 -10.27
C TRP A 161 -15.90 3.93 -10.99
N ALA A 162 -17.26 3.91 -10.87
CA ALA A 162 -18.09 4.94 -11.48
C ALA A 162 -17.76 6.36 -10.96
N GLU A 163 -17.25 6.47 -9.73
CA GLU A 163 -16.82 7.74 -9.15
C GLU A 163 -15.54 8.30 -9.78
N PHE A 164 -14.83 7.48 -10.55
CA PHE A 164 -13.64 7.85 -11.32
C PHE A 164 -13.94 8.05 -12.82
N GLY A 165 -15.23 8.03 -13.21
CA GLY A 165 -15.65 8.25 -14.57
C GLY A 165 -15.57 7.03 -15.49
N MET A 166 -15.40 5.83 -14.92
CA MET A 166 -15.31 4.59 -15.67
C MET A 166 -16.71 4.06 -16.01
N LYS A 167 -16.87 3.49 -17.23
CA LYS A 167 -18.16 3.00 -17.74
C LYS A 167 -18.39 1.53 -17.36
N MET A 168 -18.61 1.25 -16.07
CA MET A 168 -18.72 -0.11 -15.54
C MET A 168 -19.89 -0.92 -16.12
N SER A 169 -20.91 -0.29 -16.68
CA SER A 169 -22.04 -0.98 -17.33
C SER A 169 -21.58 -1.89 -18.48
N SER A 170 -20.51 -1.54 -19.17
CA SER A 170 -19.95 -2.37 -20.25
C SER A 170 -19.29 -3.66 -19.77
N PHE A 171 -19.07 -3.82 -18.46
CA PHE A 171 -18.52 -5.02 -17.82
C PHE A 171 -19.60 -5.90 -17.18
N GLY A 172 -20.89 -5.58 -17.37
CA GLY A 172 -21.97 -6.33 -16.73
C GLY A 172 -21.96 -6.26 -15.21
N ALA A 173 -21.26 -5.28 -14.65
CA ALA A 173 -21.32 -4.98 -13.23
C ALA A 173 -22.66 -4.30 -12.94
N GLY A 174 -23.63 -5.03 -12.44
CA GLY A 174 -25.02 -4.56 -12.20
C GLY A 174 -25.07 -3.34 -11.31
N ASP A 175 -24.79 -3.42 -10.03
CA ASP A 175 -24.63 -2.28 -9.13
C ASP A 175 -23.25 -1.65 -9.33
N ALA A 176 -23.20 -1.01 -10.43
CA ALA A 176 -22.19 -0.24 -11.09
C ALA A 176 -21.01 0.13 -10.22
N GLY A 177 -19.97 -0.64 -10.32
CA GLY A 177 -18.65 -0.16 -9.98
C GLY A 177 -18.17 -0.46 -8.58
N LYS A 178 -18.96 -1.10 -7.70
CA LYS A 178 -18.47 -1.56 -6.40
C LYS A 178 -17.47 -2.68 -6.61
N THR A 179 -16.24 -2.42 -6.26
CA THR A 179 -15.10 -3.31 -6.47
C THR A 179 -14.37 -3.50 -5.16
N LEU A 180 -14.01 -4.75 -4.86
CA LEU A 180 -13.11 -5.07 -3.76
C LEU A 180 -11.68 -5.02 -4.26
N LEU A 181 -10.81 -4.46 -3.43
CA LEU A 181 -9.37 -4.49 -3.62
C LEU A 181 -8.78 -5.56 -2.71
N ARG A 182 -7.90 -6.38 -3.27
CA ARG A 182 -7.09 -7.36 -2.54
C ARG A 182 -5.64 -7.08 -2.86
N ILE A 183 -4.88 -6.73 -1.85
CA ILE A 183 -3.51 -6.29 -2.02
C ILE A 183 -2.59 -7.28 -1.33
N GLN A 184 -1.83 -8.01 -2.15
CA GLN A 184 -0.66 -8.76 -1.72
C GLN A 184 0.56 -7.89 -1.99
N VAL A 185 1.41 -7.68 -0.99
CA VAL A 185 2.58 -6.83 -1.13
C VAL A 185 3.76 -7.39 -0.34
N GLU A 186 4.94 -7.38 -0.97
CA GLU A 186 6.22 -7.59 -0.30
C GLU A 186 7.18 -6.47 -0.63
N GLY A 187 8.10 -6.18 0.28
CA GLY A 187 9.13 -5.19 0.07
C GLY A 187 10.38 -5.49 0.89
N SER A 188 11.52 -5.20 0.32
CA SER A 188 12.81 -5.39 0.98
C SER A 188 13.34 -4.06 1.53
N ARG A 189 14.00 -4.13 2.70
CA ARG A 189 14.68 -2.97 3.31
C ARG A 189 15.66 -2.39 2.30
N LYS A 190 15.54 -1.08 2.06
CA LYS A 190 16.48 -0.32 1.23
C LYS A 190 17.82 -0.24 1.95
N GLU A 191 18.88 -0.60 1.26
CA GLU A 191 20.24 -0.38 1.76
C GLU A 191 20.55 1.11 1.77
N SER A 192 21.24 1.54 2.82
CA SER A 192 21.69 2.93 3.02
C SER A 192 22.88 3.28 2.13
#